data_939381519116848ffe12f64ac152ed53
#
_entry.id   939381519116848ffe12f64ac152ed53
#
_cell.length_a   1.000
_cell.length_b   1.000
_cell.length_c   1.000
_cell.angle_alpha   90.00
_cell.angle_beta   90.00
_cell.angle_gamma   90.00
#
_symmetry.space_group_name_H-M   'P 1'
#
loop_
_entity.id
_entity.type
_entity.pdbx_description
1 polymer ?
#
loop_
_entity_poly.entity_id
_entity_poly.type
_entity_poly.pdbx_seq_one_letter_code
_entity_poly.pdbx_strand_id
1 'polypeptide(L)'
;VITVPAYFTDAQRQATKDAGQIAGLTVKRIINEPTAAALSYGIDKEDDQRVMVYDLGGGTFDVSIIEMGDGVQQVLATAGNNRLGGDDFDQRIINWMVEEFKKTEGIDLSNDKMAVQRLKDAAEKAKIELSSTTTTNINIPFITADATGAKHLDMNLTVAKFNELTKDLVDATMGPVQQALSD
;
A
#
# COMPACT_ATOMS: atom_id res chain seq x y z
N VAL A 1 2.43 -18.24 -13.70
CA VAL A 1 2.68 -16.88 -14.18
C VAL A 1 3.07 -16.03 -12.98
N ILE A 2 4.09 -15.16 -13.13
CA ILE A 2 4.51 -14.20 -12.09
C ILE A 2 4.44 -12.81 -12.72
N THR A 3 3.98 -11.83 -11.96
CA THR A 3 3.92 -10.44 -12.39
C THR A 3 5.14 -9.67 -11.89
N VAL A 4 5.53 -8.64 -12.64
CA VAL A 4 6.61 -7.72 -12.29
C VAL A 4 6.23 -6.30 -12.69
N PRO A 5 6.79 -5.25 -12.05
CA PRO A 5 6.62 -3.87 -12.48
C PRO A 5 6.97 -3.69 -13.97
N ALA A 6 6.26 -2.78 -14.65
CA ALA A 6 6.45 -2.57 -16.09
C ALA A 6 7.87 -2.08 -16.43
N TYR A 7 8.51 -1.36 -15.52
CA TYR A 7 9.87 -0.81 -15.68
C TYR A 7 11.01 -1.80 -15.37
N PHE A 8 10.71 -3.05 -14.95
CA PHE A 8 11.75 -4.04 -14.72
C PHE A 8 12.54 -4.32 -15.99
N THR A 9 13.86 -4.30 -15.84
CA THR A 9 14.80 -4.70 -16.90
C THR A 9 14.74 -6.21 -17.15
N ASP A 10 15.25 -6.66 -18.28
CA ASP A 10 15.32 -8.08 -18.61
C ASP A 10 16.08 -8.90 -17.55
N ALA A 11 17.14 -8.34 -16.97
CA ALA A 11 17.89 -8.97 -15.89
C ALA A 11 17.03 -9.17 -14.62
N GLN A 12 16.22 -8.18 -14.25
CA GLN A 12 15.30 -8.26 -13.11
C GLN A 12 14.16 -9.27 -13.36
N ARG A 13 13.64 -9.31 -14.60
CA ARG A 13 12.64 -10.29 -15.03
C ARG A 13 13.20 -11.70 -14.96
N GLN A 14 14.42 -11.90 -15.44
CA GLN A 14 15.08 -13.20 -15.37
C GLN A 14 15.35 -13.63 -13.91
N ALA A 15 15.84 -12.72 -13.06
CA ALA A 15 16.04 -12.99 -11.63
C ALA A 15 14.74 -13.38 -10.92
N THR A 16 13.62 -12.73 -11.25
CA THR A 16 12.30 -13.11 -10.72
C THR A 16 11.88 -14.50 -11.18
N LYS A 17 12.14 -14.85 -12.45
CA LYS A 17 11.87 -16.19 -12.98
C LYS A 17 12.71 -17.25 -12.27
N ASP A 18 14.00 -16.98 -12.08
CA ASP A 18 14.93 -17.88 -11.40
C ASP A 18 14.53 -18.08 -9.93
N ALA A 19 14.13 -17.00 -9.23
CA ALA A 19 13.62 -17.09 -7.87
C ALA A 19 12.37 -18.00 -7.78
N GLY A 20 11.46 -17.87 -8.74
CA GLY A 20 10.31 -18.77 -8.82
C GLY A 20 10.69 -20.22 -9.03
N GLN A 21 11.70 -20.50 -9.88
CA GLN A 21 12.21 -21.85 -10.11
C GLN A 21 12.92 -22.42 -8.87
N ILE A 22 13.71 -21.60 -8.17
CA ILE A 22 14.37 -21.98 -6.91
C ILE A 22 13.32 -22.35 -5.85
N ALA A 23 12.19 -21.65 -5.82
CA ALA A 23 11.05 -21.97 -4.96
C ALA A 23 10.26 -23.23 -5.40
N GLY A 24 10.72 -23.95 -6.44
CA GLY A 24 10.07 -25.15 -6.94
C GLY A 24 8.90 -24.92 -7.88
N LEU A 25 8.69 -23.69 -8.37
CA LEU A 25 7.59 -23.36 -9.27
C LEU A 25 8.00 -23.54 -10.75
N THR A 26 7.07 -24.02 -11.56
CA THR A 26 7.22 -23.99 -13.04
C THR A 26 6.76 -22.63 -13.54
N VAL A 27 7.70 -21.70 -13.73
CA VAL A 27 7.39 -20.34 -14.24
C VAL A 27 7.21 -20.38 -15.75
N LYS A 28 5.95 -20.34 -16.20
CA LYS A 28 5.59 -20.36 -17.63
C LYS A 28 5.76 -19.02 -18.30
N ARG A 29 5.50 -17.92 -17.59
CA ARG A 29 5.54 -16.56 -18.14
C ARG A 29 5.77 -15.53 -17.03
N ILE A 30 6.48 -14.46 -17.37
CA ILE A 30 6.55 -13.19 -16.62
C ILE A 30 5.72 -12.18 -17.41
N ILE A 31 4.82 -11.43 -16.74
CA ILE A 31 4.00 -10.37 -17.34
C ILE A 31 4.08 -9.09 -16.50
N ASN A 32 3.75 -7.96 -17.10
CA ASN A 32 3.69 -6.69 -16.37
C ASN A 32 2.50 -6.65 -15.41
N GLU A 33 2.71 -6.14 -14.21
CA GLU A 33 1.65 -5.94 -13.19
C GLU A 33 0.47 -5.12 -13.71
N PRO A 34 0.67 -3.95 -14.35
CA PRO A 34 -0.45 -3.18 -14.88
C PRO A 34 -1.22 -3.91 -15.99
N THR A 35 -0.53 -4.71 -16.81
CA THR A 35 -1.18 -5.57 -17.81
C THR A 35 -2.05 -6.64 -17.16
N ALA A 36 -1.54 -7.28 -16.09
CA ALA A 36 -2.30 -8.27 -15.34
C ALA A 36 -3.51 -7.67 -14.63
N ALA A 37 -3.37 -6.47 -14.07
CA ALA A 37 -4.45 -5.74 -13.42
C ALA A 37 -5.57 -5.39 -14.42
N ALA A 38 -5.23 -4.86 -15.58
CA ALA A 38 -6.19 -4.56 -16.65
C ALA A 38 -6.95 -5.81 -17.12
N LEU A 39 -6.24 -6.92 -17.33
CA LEU A 39 -6.86 -8.22 -17.70
C LEU A 39 -7.80 -8.74 -16.60
N SER A 40 -7.40 -8.64 -15.34
CA SER A 40 -8.19 -9.11 -14.19
C SER A 40 -9.48 -8.31 -14.02
N TYR A 41 -9.46 -7.03 -14.34
CA TYR A 41 -10.63 -6.15 -14.30
C TYR A 41 -11.65 -6.48 -15.39
N GLY A 42 -11.28 -7.33 -16.36
CA GLY A 42 -12.18 -7.74 -17.43
C GLY A 42 -12.33 -6.68 -18.53
N ILE A 43 -11.34 -5.80 -18.65
CA ILE A 43 -11.28 -4.87 -19.79
C ILE A 43 -10.99 -5.71 -21.03
N ASP A 44 -12.04 -5.95 -21.81
CA ASP A 44 -12.02 -6.85 -22.93
C ASP A 44 -11.54 -6.16 -24.21
N LYS A 45 -11.13 -6.94 -25.10
CA LYS A 45 -10.26 -6.94 -26.24
C LYS A 45 -10.87 -6.35 -27.51
N GLU A 46 -12.11 -5.88 -27.47
CA GLU A 46 -12.89 -5.60 -28.67
C GLU A 46 -12.90 -4.12 -29.09
N ASP A 47 -12.60 -3.21 -28.15
CA ASP A 47 -12.56 -1.78 -28.46
C ASP A 47 -11.18 -1.18 -28.14
N ASP A 48 -10.71 -0.28 -28.97
CA ASP A 48 -9.52 0.51 -28.72
C ASP A 48 -9.76 1.42 -27.53
N GLN A 49 -9.05 1.18 -26.42
CA GLN A 49 -9.18 1.99 -25.20
C GLN A 49 -7.83 2.30 -24.57
N ARG A 50 -7.77 3.45 -23.92
CA ARG A 50 -6.67 3.82 -23.05
C ARG A 50 -7.10 3.72 -21.59
N VAL A 51 -6.33 2.98 -20.83
CA VAL A 51 -6.63 2.67 -19.43
C VAL A 51 -5.48 3.17 -18.57
N MET A 52 -5.82 3.86 -17.48
CA MET A 52 -4.85 4.14 -16.42
C MET A 52 -4.95 3.05 -15.35
N VAL A 53 -3.85 2.40 -15.07
CA VAL A 53 -3.70 1.54 -13.89
C VAL A 53 -2.98 2.36 -12.80
N TYR A 54 -3.67 2.53 -11.68
CA TYR A 54 -3.18 3.23 -10.49
C TYR A 54 -2.98 2.17 -9.40
N ASP A 55 -1.75 1.78 -9.17
CA ASP A 55 -1.39 0.70 -8.25
C ASP A 55 -0.68 1.26 -7.02
N LEU A 56 -1.42 1.38 -5.91
CA LEU A 56 -0.88 1.77 -4.62
C LEU A 56 -0.71 0.51 -3.77
N GLY A 57 0.47 -0.08 -3.84
CA GLY A 57 0.84 -1.28 -3.11
C GLY A 57 1.19 -1.03 -1.64
N GLY A 58 1.78 -2.02 -0.97
CA GLY A 58 2.20 -1.90 0.43
C GLY A 58 3.37 -0.92 0.63
N GLY A 59 4.35 -0.92 -0.26
CA GLY A 59 5.54 -0.07 -0.15
C GLY A 59 5.86 0.77 -1.37
N THR A 60 5.14 0.57 -2.49
CA THR A 60 5.35 1.28 -3.75
C THR A 60 4.05 1.79 -4.33
N PHE A 61 4.14 2.88 -5.08
CA PHE A 61 3.08 3.43 -5.91
C PHE A 61 3.52 3.41 -7.36
N ASP A 62 2.74 2.81 -8.23
CA ASP A 62 2.97 2.73 -9.66
C ASP A 62 1.73 3.18 -10.43
N VAL A 63 1.93 3.98 -11.46
CA VAL A 63 0.88 4.39 -12.39
C VAL A 63 1.33 4.10 -13.82
N SER A 64 0.46 3.47 -14.59
CA SER A 64 0.75 3.11 -15.99
C SER A 64 -0.42 3.47 -16.90
N ILE A 65 -0.10 4.00 -18.07
CA ILE A 65 -1.05 4.20 -19.15
C ILE A 65 -0.89 3.05 -20.13
N ILE A 66 -1.97 2.33 -20.40
CA ILE A 66 -2.00 1.17 -21.28
C ILE A 66 -2.95 1.46 -22.44
N GLU A 67 -2.51 1.23 -23.65
CA GLU A 67 -3.36 1.16 -24.83
C GLU A 67 -3.73 -0.29 -25.11
N MET A 68 -5.00 -0.52 -25.34
CA MET A 68 -5.57 -1.84 -25.61
C MET A 68 -6.32 -1.76 -26.91
N GLY A 69 -6.03 -2.67 -27.82
CA GLY A 69 -6.67 -2.76 -29.13
C GLY A 69 -6.16 -3.96 -29.94
N ASP A 70 -6.96 -4.49 -30.84
CA ASP A 70 -6.63 -5.62 -31.74
C ASP A 70 -6.05 -6.85 -31.01
N GLY A 71 -6.43 -7.09 -29.75
CA GLY A 71 -5.90 -8.17 -28.92
C GLY A 71 -4.47 -7.94 -28.40
N VAL A 72 -3.92 -6.75 -28.58
CA VAL A 72 -2.61 -6.31 -28.10
C VAL A 72 -2.78 -5.33 -26.93
N GLN A 73 -1.89 -5.43 -25.95
CA GLN A 73 -1.81 -4.49 -24.84
C GLN A 73 -0.41 -3.88 -24.83
N GLN A 74 -0.34 -2.57 -24.95
CA GLN A 74 0.90 -1.82 -24.96
C GLN A 74 0.95 -0.85 -23.79
N VAL A 75 1.99 -0.91 -22.95
CA VAL A 75 2.26 0.11 -21.94
C VAL A 75 2.87 1.31 -22.65
N LEU A 76 2.15 2.44 -22.65
CA LEU A 76 2.59 3.69 -23.30
C LEU A 76 3.50 4.48 -22.38
N ALA A 77 3.13 4.61 -21.09
CA ALA A 77 3.86 5.37 -20.11
C ALA A 77 3.78 4.68 -18.74
N THR A 78 4.80 4.87 -17.93
CA THR A 78 4.81 4.45 -16.53
C THR A 78 5.61 5.43 -15.68
N ALA A 79 5.06 5.76 -14.51
CA ALA A 79 5.72 6.57 -13.49
C ALA A 79 5.37 6.00 -12.11
N GLY A 80 6.06 6.46 -11.05
CA GLY A 80 5.76 5.94 -9.73
C GLY A 80 6.63 6.52 -8.63
N ASN A 81 6.41 6.01 -7.42
CA ASN A 81 7.21 6.31 -6.24
C ASN A 81 7.47 5.02 -5.47
N ASN A 82 8.70 4.56 -5.48
CA ASN A 82 9.13 3.31 -4.82
C ASN A 82 9.29 3.42 -3.30
N ARG A 83 8.84 4.53 -2.70
CA ARG A 83 8.84 4.80 -1.26
C ARG A 83 7.50 5.39 -0.82
N LEU A 84 6.41 4.99 -1.46
CA LEU A 84 5.06 5.40 -1.11
C LEU A 84 4.13 4.20 -1.23
N GLY A 85 3.52 3.80 -0.13
CA GLY A 85 2.61 2.67 -0.11
C GLY A 85 1.81 2.59 1.18
N GLY A 86 1.01 1.54 1.33
CA GLY A 86 0.15 1.29 2.48
C GLY A 86 0.87 1.32 3.83
N ASP A 87 2.15 0.93 3.85
CA ASP A 87 2.99 0.97 5.07
C ASP A 87 3.18 2.42 5.58
N ASP A 88 3.23 3.42 4.68
CA ASP A 88 3.34 4.83 5.08
C ASP A 88 2.03 5.31 5.72
N PHE A 89 0.89 4.86 5.20
CA PHE A 89 -0.43 5.14 5.79
C PHE A 89 -0.54 4.53 7.19
N ASP A 90 -0.10 3.29 7.37
CA ASP A 90 -0.06 2.63 8.68
C ASP A 90 0.84 3.40 9.63
N GLN A 91 2.00 3.87 9.17
CA GLN A 91 2.92 4.65 10.00
C GLN A 91 2.31 5.98 10.49
N ARG A 92 1.44 6.63 9.69
CA ARG A 92 0.70 7.83 10.13
C ARG A 92 -0.25 7.50 11.29
N ILE A 93 -0.95 6.37 11.21
CA ILE A 93 -1.83 5.91 12.29
C ILE A 93 -1.02 5.58 13.54
N ILE A 94 0.10 4.87 13.40
CA ILE A 94 0.98 4.52 14.52
C ILE A 94 1.47 5.79 15.22
N ASN A 95 1.99 6.76 14.48
CA ASN A 95 2.49 8.00 15.04
C ASN A 95 1.39 8.75 15.81
N TRP A 96 0.19 8.82 15.25
CA TRP A 96 -0.95 9.42 15.92
C TRP A 96 -1.31 8.68 17.22
N MET A 97 -1.36 7.35 17.22
CA MET A 97 -1.63 6.56 18.43
C MET A 97 -0.58 6.80 19.51
N VAL A 98 0.71 6.83 19.13
CA VAL A 98 1.81 7.09 20.08
C VAL A 98 1.70 8.49 20.68
N GLU A 99 1.43 9.50 19.85
CA GLU A 99 1.27 10.88 20.32
C GLU A 99 0.09 11.05 21.26
N GLU A 100 -1.07 10.51 20.92
CA GLU A 100 -2.27 10.59 21.76
C GLU A 100 -2.08 9.82 23.07
N PHE A 101 -1.50 8.62 23.03
CA PHE A 101 -1.20 7.86 24.25
C PHE A 101 -0.21 8.59 25.14
N LYS A 102 0.80 9.22 24.57
CA LYS A 102 1.76 10.04 25.32
C LYS A 102 1.11 11.26 25.98
N LYS A 103 0.13 11.88 25.31
CA LYS A 103 -0.63 13.02 25.89
C LYS A 103 -1.51 12.59 27.08
N THR A 104 -2.13 11.41 26.99
CA THR A 104 -3.07 10.93 28.01
C THR A 104 -2.40 10.21 29.18
N GLU A 105 -1.42 9.36 28.90
CA GLU A 105 -0.76 8.49 29.90
C GLU A 105 0.65 8.96 30.27
N GLY A 106 1.22 9.92 29.55
CA GLY A 106 2.59 10.40 29.77
C GLY A 106 3.69 9.43 29.33
N ILE A 107 3.34 8.32 28.67
CA ILE A 107 4.25 7.23 28.30
C ILE A 107 4.49 7.24 26.79
N ASP A 108 5.75 7.17 26.39
CA ASP A 108 6.16 7.07 24.99
C ASP A 108 6.33 5.60 24.59
N LEU A 109 5.42 5.09 23.76
CA LEU A 109 5.42 3.70 23.31
C LEU A 109 6.44 3.42 22.21
N SER A 110 7.06 4.42 21.59
CA SER A 110 7.96 4.27 20.44
C SER A 110 9.24 3.48 20.76
N ASN A 111 9.62 3.42 22.03
CA ASN A 111 10.82 2.74 22.50
C ASN A 111 10.58 1.27 22.91
N ASP A 112 9.32 0.84 22.98
CA ASP A 112 8.96 -0.54 23.31
C ASP A 112 8.68 -1.33 22.01
N LYS A 113 9.59 -2.22 21.66
CA LYS A 113 9.48 -3.04 20.43
C LYS A 113 8.21 -3.90 20.39
N MET A 114 7.75 -4.41 21.54
CA MET A 114 6.52 -5.21 21.59
C MET A 114 5.30 -4.33 21.41
N ALA A 115 5.28 -3.15 22.04
CA ALA A 115 4.21 -2.18 21.85
C ALA A 115 4.14 -1.72 20.39
N VAL A 116 5.29 -1.37 19.77
CA VAL A 116 5.37 -0.93 18.37
C VAL A 116 4.83 -2.00 17.41
N GLN A 117 5.15 -3.29 17.62
CA GLN A 117 4.61 -4.35 16.77
C GLN A 117 3.08 -4.44 16.89
N ARG A 118 2.55 -4.38 18.12
CA ARG A 118 1.09 -4.42 18.35
C ARG A 118 0.38 -3.18 17.79
N LEU A 119 1.02 -2.02 17.86
CA LEU A 119 0.52 -0.79 17.21
C LEU A 119 0.47 -0.94 15.69
N LYS A 120 1.50 -1.56 15.08
CA LYS A 120 1.54 -1.81 13.63
C LYS A 120 0.39 -2.71 13.19
N ASP A 121 0.21 -3.85 13.86
CA ASP A 121 -0.87 -4.80 13.54
C ASP A 121 -2.26 -4.15 13.68
N ALA A 122 -2.44 -3.32 14.74
CA ALA A 122 -3.68 -2.61 14.98
C ALA A 122 -3.94 -1.47 13.97
N ALA A 123 -2.89 -0.76 13.54
CA ALA A 123 -2.98 0.31 12.54
C ALA A 123 -3.42 -0.24 11.19
N GLU A 124 -2.77 -1.31 10.71
CA GLU A 124 -3.13 -1.98 9.45
C GLU A 124 -4.58 -2.48 9.48
N LYS A 125 -4.97 -3.14 10.57
CA LYS A 125 -6.34 -3.61 10.75
C LYS A 125 -7.34 -2.44 10.70
N ALA A 126 -7.09 -1.36 11.42
CA ALA A 126 -7.94 -0.18 11.45
C ALA A 126 -8.05 0.46 10.06
N LYS A 127 -6.94 0.59 9.31
CA LYS A 127 -6.94 1.07 7.93
C LYS A 127 -7.85 0.22 7.04
N ILE A 128 -7.75 -1.11 7.13
CA ILE A 128 -8.58 -2.03 6.35
C ILE A 128 -10.06 -1.85 6.71
N GLU A 129 -10.40 -1.79 8.00
CA GLU A 129 -11.78 -1.63 8.47
C GLU A 129 -12.41 -0.32 7.99
N LEU A 130 -11.66 0.79 7.96
CA LEU A 130 -12.12 2.09 7.47
C LEU A 130 -12.47 2.10 5.97
N SER A 131 -12.10 1.07 5.21
CA SER A 131 -12.57 0.90 3.83
C SER A 131 -14.07 0.57 3.74
N SER A 132 -14.68 0.08 4.83
CA SER A 132 -16.09 -0.34 4.88
C SER A 132 -16.91 0.36 5.97
N THR A 133 -16.27 1.09 6.88
CA THR A 133 -16.92 1.80 8.00
C THR A 133 -16.45 3.23 8.08
N THR A 134 -17.23 4.11 8.71
CA THR A 134 -16.85 5.51 8.93
C THR A 134 -16.01 5.71 10.19
N THR A 135 -16.00 4.72 11.08
CA THR A 135 -15.26 4.74 12.35
C THR A 135 -14.89 3.33 12.75
N THR A 136 -13.69 3.14 13.28
CA THR A 136 -13.24 1.88 13.89
C THR A 136 -12.67 2.14 15.28
N ASN A 137 -12.81 1.15 16.16
CA ASN A 137 -12.20 1.17 17.49
C ASN A 137 -10.89 0.40 17.50
N ILE A 138 -9.83 1.06 17.94
CA ILE A 138 -8.51 0.47 18.15
C ILE A 138 -8.36 0.19 19.64
N ASN A 139 -8.43 -1.09 20.03
CA ASN A 139 -8.30 -1.52 21.41
C ASN A 139 -7.11 -2.47 21.57
N ILE A 140 -6.09 -2.04 22.32
CA ILE A 140 -4.90 -2.84 22.59
C ILE A 140 -4.75 -2.94 24.13
N PRO A 141 -5.31 -4.00 24.75
CA PRO A 141 -5.21 -4.20 26.17
C PRO A 141 -3.78 -4.54 26.58
N PHE A 142 -3.36 -4.07 27.77
CA PHE A 142 -2.04 -4.33 28.34
C PHE A 142 -0.89 -3.95 27.39
N ILE A 143 -0.97 -2.75 26.78
CA ILE A 143 0.04 -2.30 25.82
C ILE A 143 1.38 -2.00 26.51
N THR A 144 1.32 -1.49 27.75
CA THR A 144 2.47 -1.23 28.62
C THR A 144 2.04 -1.23 30.08
N ALA A 145 2.98 -0.99 31.00
CA ALA A 145 2.70 -0.82 32.40
C ALA A 145 3.66 0.23 33.04
N ASP A 146 3.21 0.88 34.07
CA ASP A 146 4.00 1.78 34.91
C ASP A 146 3.83 1.45 36.43
N ALA A 147 4.31 2.33 37.30
CA ALA A 147 4.21 2.15 38.75
C ALA A 147 2.75 2.11 39.26
N THR A 148 1.77 2.60 38.47
CA THR A 148 0.34 2.59 38.81
C THR A 148 -0.38 1.34 38.28
N GLY A 149 0.26 0.53 37.48
CA GLY A 149 -0.28 -0.72 36.94
C GLY A 149 -0.26 -0.81 35.42
N ALA A 150 -1.05 -1.74 34.91
CA ALA A 150 -1.19 -2.00 33.47
C ALA A 150 -1.91 -0.84 32.78
N LYS A 151 -1.45 -0.50 31.58
CA LYS A 151 -2.03 0.52 30.71
C LYS A 151 -2.62 -0.10 29.45
N HIS A 152 -3.72 0.46 29.00
CA HIS A 152 -4.47 -0.01 27.83
C HIS A 152 -4.60 1.14 26.84
N LEU A 153 -4.50 0.84 25.55
CA LEU A 153 -4.83 1.80 24.51
C LEU A 153 -6.25 1.50 24.00
N ASP A 154 -7.12 2.48 24.06
CA ASP A 154 -8.50 2.41 23.55
C ASP A 154 -8.83 3.74 22.86
N MET A 155 -8.94 3.72 21.53
CA MET A 155 -9.09 4.93 20.71
C MET A 155 -10.03 4.66 19.55
N ASN A 156 -10.77 5.69 19.15
CA ASN A 156 -11.59 5.65 17.94
C ASN A 156 -10.91 6.41 16.81
N LEU A 157 -10.71 5.73 15.67
CA LEU A 157 -10.21 6.33 14.45
C LEU A 157 -11.38 6.50 13.47
N THR A 158 -11.59 7.74 13.00
CA THR A 158 -12.59 8.05 11.98
C THR A 158 -11.95 8.18 10.60
N VAL A 159 -12.74 7.98 9.52
CA VAL A 159 -12.30 8.26 8.14
C VAL A 159 -11.82 9.72 8.00
N ALA A 160 -12.49 10.68 8.65
CA ALA A 160 -12.08 12.08 8.60
C ALA A 160 -10.67 12.30 9.19
N LYS A 161 -10.39 11.67 10.34
CA LYS A 161 -9.06 11.73 10.96
C LYS A 161 -8.01 10.99 10.15
N PHE A 162 -8.34 9.84 9.61
CA PHE A 162 -7.45 9.09 8.72
C PHE A 162 -7.08 9.93 7.48
N ASN A 163 -8.06 10.56 6.84
CA ASN A 163 -7.82 11.43 5.69
C ASN A 163 -6.94 12.64 6.04
N GLU A 164 -7.14 13.24 7.22
CA GLU A 164 -6.28 14.32 7.71
C GLU A 164 -4.82 13.87 7.86
N LEU A 165 -4.61 12.70 8.47
CA LEU A 165 -3.28 12.13 8.73
C LEU A 165 -2.52 11.73 7.46
N THR A 166 -3.24 11.40 6.39
CA THR A 166 -2.68 10.78 5.17
C THR A 166 -2.79 11.65 3.92
N LYS A 167 -3.33 12.86 4.06
CA LYS A 167 -3.56 13.78 2.92
C LYS A 167 -2.31 14.00 2.06
N ASP A 168 -1.19 14.24 2.69
CA ASP A 168 0.09 14.49 2.01
C ASP A 168 0.58 13.27 1.22
N LEU A 169 0.30 12.06 1.70
CA LEU A 169 0.63 10.81 0.99
C LEU A 169 -0.22 10.66 -0.29
N VAL A 170 -1.51 10.99 -0.20
CA VAL A 170 -2.39 11.02 -1.37
C VAL A 170 -1.96 12.10 -2.37
N ASP A 171 -1.67 13.30 -1.89
CA ASP A 171 -1.19 14.40 -2.73
C ASP A 171 0.12 14.04 -3.45
N ALA A 172 1.01 13.26 -2.81
CA ALA A 172 2.27 12.81 -3.39
C ALA A 172 2.11 11.88 -4.61
N THR A 173 0.95 11.23 -4.78
CA THR A 173 0.68 10.40 -5.95
C THR A 173 0.43 11.22 -7.22
N MET A 174 0.02 12.48 -7.07
CA MET A 174 -0.38 13.33 -8.19
C MET A 174 0.78 13.69 -9.14
N GLY A 175 2.00 13.81 -8.61
CA GLY A 175 3.19 14.06 -9.44
C GLY A 175 3.42 12.96 -10.48
N PRO A 176 3.60 11.70 -10.06
CA PRO A 176 3.70 10.56 -10.99
C PRO A 176 2.50 10.42 -11.92
N VAL A 177 1.26 10.67 -11.46
CA VAL A 177 0.06 10.62 -12.33
C VAL A 177 0.16 11.65 -13.45
N GLN A 178 0.51 12.91 -13.14
CA GLN A 178 0.67 13.95 -14.14
C GLN A 178 1.81 13.62 -15.13
N GLN A 179 2.90 13.05 -14.65
CA GLN A 179 4.00 12.63 -15.49
C GLN A 179 3.54 11.54 -16.48
N ALA A 180 2.91 10.48 -16.00
CA ALA A 180 2.43 9.39 -16.86
C ALA A 180 1.39 9.85 -17.91
N LEU A 181 0.63 10.91 -17.61
CA LEU A 181 -0.34 11.47 -18.55
C LEU A 181 0.32 12.38 -19.60
N SER A 182 1.52 12.92 -19.32
CA SER A 182 2.23 13.80 -20.24
C SER A 182 3.21 13.07 -21.15
N ASP A 183 3.66 11.88 -20.77
CA ASP A 183 4.57 11.02 -21.51
C ASP A 183 3.82 10.19 -22.56
#